data_314d0e88c011ac390c07b200100593da
#
_entry.id   314d0e88c011ac390c07b200100593da
#
_cell.length_a   1.000
_cell.length_b   1.000
_cell.length_c   1.000
_cell.angle_alpha   90.00
_cell.angle_beta   90.00
_cell.angle_gamma   90.00
#
_symmetry.space_group_name_H-M   'P 1'
#
loop_
_entity.id
_entity.type
_entity.pdbx_description
1 polymer ?
#
loop_
_entity_poly.entity_id
_entity_poly.type
_entity_poly.pdbx_seq_one_letter_code
_entity_poly.pdbx_strand_id
1 'polypeptide(L)'
;VRFYGNVEIGKHLSVDELKAHYHQIVYTTGAQTDRRMDIPGEDLAGSHPATDFVAWYNGHPDYRDLQFDLSQEAAAVVGIGNVAIDVARILCRTPEELLKSDIADYALEALRASRVRTVYVLGRRGPVQAAFTNPEIKEVGEMADVDVIVPPAEVTLDPLSQAELDRNNDRTLFRKVEILQEYARHEPTGKARRLIFRFLVSPTELIGDERGQVKTMRL
;
A
#
# COMPACT_ATOMS: atom_id res chain seq x y z
N VAL A 1 -8.91 -29.53 9.50
CA VAL A 1 -8.08 -28.45 10.02
C VAL A 1 -8.61 -28.07 11.38
N ARG A 2 -7.72 -27.83 12.34
CA ARG A 2 -8.03 -27.31 13.68
C ARG A 2 -7.30 -25.98 13.85
N PHE A 3 -7.97 -24.98 14.42
CA PHE A 3 -7.41 -23.68 14.73
C PHE A 3 -7.20 -23.56 16.23
N TYR A 4 -6.04 -23.07 16.64
CA TYR A 4 -5.67 -22.79 18.02
C TYR A 4 -5.24 -21.33 18.12
N GLY A 5 -6.18 -20.47 18.48
CA GLY A 5 -5.92 -19.06 18.68
C GLY A 5 -5.26 -18.76 20.03
N ASN A 6 -4.74 -17.53 20.17
CA ASN A 6 -4.09 -17.06 21.37
C ASN A 6 -2.90 -17.92 21.85
N VAL A 7 -2.18 -18.51 20.89
CA VAL A 7 -0.96 -19.28 21.11
C VAL A 7 0.21 -18.61 20.39
N GLU A 8 1.17 -18.14 21.16
CA GLU A 8 2.39 -17.52 20.65
C GLU A 8 3.50 -18.56 20.58
N ILE A 9 3.93 -18.90 19.37
CA ILE A 9 5.04 -19.84 19.16
C ILE A 9 6.35 -19.17 19.57
N GLY A 10 7.13 -19.88 20.36
CA GLY A 10 8.36 -19.36 20.97
C GLY A 10 8.17 -18.89 22.44
N LYS A 11 6.93 -18.66 22.87
CA LYS A 11 6.60 -18.28 24.24
C LYS A 11 5.73 -19.32 24.94
N HIS A 12 4.57 -19.65 24.35
CA HIS A 12 3.65 -20.64 24.91
C HIS A 12 3.98 -22.06 24.48
N LEU A 13 4.59 -22.21 23.30
CA LEU A 13 4.96 -23.47 22.69
C LEU A 13 6.21 -23.25 21.83
N SER A 14 7.25 -24.03 22.09
CA SER A 14 8.49 -23.94 21.32
C SER A 14 8.39 -24.68 19.98
N VAL A 15 9.25 -24.31 19.04
CA VAL A 15 9.37 -25.03 17.76
C VAL A 15 9.85 -26.47 17.96
N ASP A 16 10.68 -26.73 18.97
CA ASP A 16 11.19 -28.09 19.24
C ASP A 16 10.11 -29.00 19.82
N GLU A 17 9.21 -28.48 20.66
CA GLU A 17 8.02 -29.21 21.06
C GLU A 17 7.13 -29.54 19.87
N LEU A 18 6.94 -28.60 18.93
CA LEU A 18 6.18 -28.89 17.71
C LEU A 18 6.85 -29.99 16.86
N LYS A 19 8.17 -29.96 16.70
CA LYS A 19 8.92 -31.00 15.97
C LYS A 19 8.79 -32.40 16.59
N ALA A 20 8.60 -32.47 17.91
CA ALA A 20 8.39 -33.76 18.58
C ALA A 20 7.03 -34.40 18.22
N HIS A 21 6.06 -33.61 17.76
CA HIS A 21 4.70 -34.06 17.46
C HIS A 21 4.34 -34.04 15.99
N TYR A 22 5.05 -33.27 15.16
CA TYR A 22 4.72 -33.07 13.72
C TYR A 22 5.92 -33.36 12.82
N HIS A 23 5.66 -34.03 11.72
CA HIS A 23 6.68 -34.31 10.70
C HIS A 23 7.05 -33.08 9.86
N GLN A 24 6.16 -32.09 9.81
CA GLN A 24 6.34 -30.88 9.05
C GLN A 24 5.72 -29.69 9.77
N ILE A 25 6.42 -28.56 9.76
CA ILE A 25 5.94 -27.28 10.28
C ILE A 25 6.00 -26.27 9.13
N VAL A 26 4.89 -25.57 8.89
CA VAL A 26 4.79 -24.53 7.85
C VAL A 26 4.65 -23.18 8.55
N TYR A 27 5.57 -22.26 8.27
CA TYR A 27 5.54 -20.89 8.77
C TYR A 27 4.81 -20.00 7.76
N THR A 28 3.73 -19.38 8.20
CA THR A 28 2.93 -18.44 7.39
C THR A 28 2.71 -17.12 8.14
N THR A 29 3.73 -16.68 8.87
CA THR A 29 3.66 -15.54 9.81
C THR A 29 3.70 -14.18 9.12
N GLY A 30 4.05 -14.12 7.84
CA GLY A 30 4.23 -12.87 7.12
C GLY A 30 5.45 -12.05 7.60
N ALA A 31 5.57 -10.84 7.09
CA ALA A 31 6.53 -9.84 7.57
C ALA A 31 5.86 -8.97 8.62
N GLN A 32 6.51 -8.82 9.78
CA GLN A 32 5.97 -8.06 10.91
C GLN A 32 6.41 -6.59 10.90
N THR A 33 7.41 -6.24 10.10
CA THR A 33 7.98 -4.89 10.04
C THR A 33 8.22 -4.48 8.60
N ASP A 34 8.05 -3.19 8.33
CA ASP A 34 8.43 -2.59 7.06
C ASP A 34 9.93 -2.31 6.98
N ARG A 35 10.42 -2.18 5.77
CA ARG A 35 11.77 -1.69 5.53
C ARG A 35 11.80 -0.19 5.71
N ARG A 36 12.79 0.31 6.42
CA ARG A 36 13.04 1.75 6.51
C ARG A 36 13.48 2.30 5.15
N MET A 37 13.18 3.56 4.94
CA MET A 37 13.64 4.30 3.77
C MET A 37 15.07 4.80 3.97
N ASP A 38 15.52 4.96 5.22
CA ASP A 38 16.82 5.50 5.65
C ASP A 38 17.10 6.90 5.06
N ILE A 39 16.08 7.76 5.08
CA ILE A 39 16.16 9.14 4.60
C ILE A 39 15.96 10.15 5.75
N PRO A 40 16.50 11.37 5.64
CA PRO A 40 16.23 12.42 6.61
C PRO A 40 14.72 12.67 6.78
N GLY A 41 14.30 12.82 8.05
CA GLY A 41 12.91 13.11 8.39
C GLY A 41 11.97 11.90 8.40
N GLU A 42 12.46 10.69 8.17
CA GLU A 42 11.62 9.48 8.17
C GLU A 42 10.86 9.26 9.50
N ASP A 43 11.42 9.72 10.61
CA ASP A 43 10.84 9.57 11.94
C ASP A 43 9.93 10.75 12.35
N LEU A 44 9.63 11.69 11.45
CA LEU A 44 8.71 12.79 11.72
C LEU A 44 7.28 12.29 11.93
N ALA A 45 6.52 13.01 12.76
CA ALA A 45 5.10 12.73 12.94
C ALA A 45 4.36 12.80 11.59
N GLY A 46 3.46 11.84 11.34
CA GLY A 46 2.79 11.67 10.05
C GLY A 46 3.51 10.76 9.05
N SER A 47 4.71 10.25 9.41
CA SER A 47 5.38 9.17 8.69
C SER A 47 5.15 7.86 9.45
N HIS A 48 4.56 6.87 8.81
CA HIS A 48 4.12 5.63 9.44
C HIS A 48 4.53 4.41 8.63
N PRO A 49 4.88 3.27 9.28
CA PRO A 49 4.96 1.99 8.62
C PRO A 49 3.60 1.58 8.04
N ALA A 50 3.57 1.01 6.84
CA ALA A 50 2.34 0.53 6.24
C ALA A 50 1.73 -0.64 7.03
N THR A 51 2.58 -1.48 7.65
CA THR A 51 2.14 -2.59 8.51
C THR A 51 1.33 -2.12 9.70
N ASP A 52 1.68 -0.99 10.31
CA ASP A 52 0.94 -0.40 11.43
C ASP A 52 -0.46 0.05 11.00
N PHE A 53 -0.55 0.73 9.86
CA PHE A 53 -1.83 1.18 9.31
C PHE A 53 -2.72 -0.01 8.92
N VAL A 54 -2.13 -1.04 8.28
CA VAL A 54 -2.85 -2.28 7.91
C VAL A 54 -3.35 -3.02 9.14
N ALA A 55 -2.51 -3.20 10.16
CA ALA A 55 -2.91 -3.84 11.41
C ALA A 55 -4.01 -3.05 12.14
N TRP A 56 -3.93 -1.71 12.12
CA TRP A 56 -4.90 -0.83 12.73
C TRP A 56 -6.28 -0.97 12.09
N TYR A 57 -6.42 -0.83 10.76
CA TYR A 57 -7.74 -0.91 10.15
C TYR A 57 -8.32 -2.33 10.12
N ASN A 58 -7.48 -3.36 10.21
CA ASN A 58 -7.90 -4.76 10.35
C ASN A 58 -8.23 -5.18 11.79
N GLY A 59 -8.16 -4.28 12.75
CA GLY A 59 -8.60 -4.55 14.12
C GLY A 59 -7.60 -5.35 14.98
N HIS A 60 -6.29 -5.32 14.63
CA HIS A 60 -5.29 -6.01 15.44
C HIS A 60 -5.19 -5.36 16.83
N PRO A 61 -5.30 -6.13 17.94
CA PRO A 61 -5.38 -5.57 19.30
C PRO A 61 -4.23 -4.63 19.68
N ASP A 62 -3.01 -4.98 19.31
CA ASP A 62 -1.81 -4.23 19.69
C ASP A 62 -1.67 -2.88 18.93
N TYR A 63 -2.44 -2.69 17.86
CA TYR A 63 -2.40 -1.50 16.99
C TYR A 63 -3.64 -0.63 17.14
N ARG A 64 -4.62 -1.05 17.95
CA ARG A 64 -5.92 -0.40 18.07
C ARG A 64 -5.84 1.07 18.47
N ASP A 65 -4.90 1.40 19.36
CA ASP A 65 -4.77 2.72 19.95
C ASP A 65 -3.88 3.68 19.13
N LEU A 66 -3.37 3.22 17.98
CA LEU A 66 -2.62 4.07 17.07
C LEU A 66 -3.50 5.20 16.53
N GLN A 67 -2.87 6.36 16.33
CA GLN A 67 -3.52 7.55 15.77
C GLN A 67 -2.86 7.91 14.45
N PHE A 68 -3.67 8.02 13.40
CA PHE A 68 -3.24 8.47 12.08
C PHE A 68 -3.89 9.83 11.79
N ASP A 69 -3.07 10.85 11.49
CA ASP A 69 -3.59 12.16 11.09
C ASP A 69 -4.10 12.10 9.64
N LEU A 70 -5.41 11.95 9.49
CA LEU A 70 -6.11 11.94 8.21
C LEU A 70 -6.72 13.33 7.87
N SER A 71 -6.32 14.39 8.57
CA SER A 71 -6.77 15.75 8.32
C SER A 71 -6.08 16.43 7.13
N GLN A 72 -5.01 15.83 6.62
CA GLN A 72 -4.26 16.32 5.46
C GLN A 72 -4.99 15.99 4.15
N GLU A 73 -4.85 16.86 3.14
CA GLU A 73 -5.50 16.64 1.84
C GLU A 73 -4.76 15.62 0.95
N ALA A 74 -3.51 15.34 1.24
CA ALA A 74 -2.68 14.41 0.47
C ALA A 74 -1.97 13.39 1.37
N ALA A 75 -1.87 12.16 0.86
CA ALA A 75 -1.09 11.10 1.45
C ALA A 75 -0.15 10.49 0.40
N ALA A 76 1.04 10.05 0.83
CA ALA A 76 1.97 9.34 -0.03
C ALA A 76 2.21 7.93 0.52
N VAL A 77 2.10 6.94 -0.34
CA VAL A 77 2.39 5.53 -0.06
C VAL A 77 3.65 5.14 -0.84
N VAL A 78 4.71 4.82 -0.12
CA VAL A 78 6.00 4.49 -0.73
C VAL A 78 6.09 2.99 -0.94
N GLY A 79 6.03 2.58 -2.20
CA GLY A 79 6.06 1.18 -2.63
C GLY A 79 5.07 0.90 -3.76
N ILE A 80 5.36 -0.15 -4.53
CA ILE A 80 4.52 -0.63 -5.66
C ILE A 80 4.25 -2.13 -5.54
N GLY A 81 3.90 -2.56 -4.32
CA GLY A 81 3.44 -3.92 -4.00
C GLY A 81 1.98 -3.95 -3.58
N ASN A 82 1.44 -5.15 -3.31
CA ASN A 82 0.03 -5.32 -2.93
C ASN A 82 -0.34 -4.51 -1.69
N VAL A 83 0.50 -4.51 -0.64
CA VAL A 83 0.26 -3.74 0.59
C VAL A 83 0.10 -2.24 0.29
N ALA A 84 0.93 -1.69 -0.60
CA ALA A 84 0.82 -0.29 -1.00
C ALA A 84 -0.52 -0.01 -1.71
N ILE A 85 -0.99 -0.94 -2.56
CA ILE A 85 -2.30 -0.84 -3.21
C ILE A 85 -3.42 -0.92 -2.18
N ASP A 86 -3.33 -1.83 -1.20
CA ASP A 86 -4.32 -1.96 -0.13
C ASP A 86 -4.44 -0.67 0.70
N VAL A 87 -3.32 -0.11 1.15
CA VAL A 87 -3.30 1.17 1.87
C VAL A 87 -3.92 2.29 1.03
N ALA A 88 -3.53 2.38 -0.25
CA ALA A 88 -4.06 3.39 -1.16
C ALA A 88 -5.58 3.24 -1.37
N ARG A 89 -6.09 2.00 -1.51
CA ARG A 89 -7.53 1.72 -1.62
C ARG A 89 -8.28 2.14 -0.37
N ILE A 90 -7.80 1.78 0.82
CA ILE A 90 -8.44 2.16 2.08
C ILE A 90 -8.52 3.68 2.23
N LEU A 91 -7.48 4.41 1.87
CA LEU A 91 -7.47 5.88 1.91
C LEU A 91 -8.39 6.53 0.85
N CYS A 92 -8.66 5.82 -0.25
CA CYS A 92 -9.45 6.33 -1.36
C CYS A 92 -10.92 5.89 -1.36
N ARG A 93 -11.30 4.77 -0.70
CA ARG A 93 -12.68 4.29 -0.67
C ARG A 93 -13.60 5.21 0.12
N THR A 94 -14.86 5.25 -0.27
CA THR A 94 -15.90 5.96 0.48
C THR A 94 -16.25 5.20 1.76
N PRO A 95 -16.81 5.88 2.78
CA PRO A 95 -17.29 5.20 3.99
C PRO A 95 -18.32 4.10 3.70
N GLU A 96 -19.16 4.29 2.67
CA GLU A 96 -20.18 3.33 2.25
C GLU A 96 -19.58 2.07 1.62
N GLU A 97 -18.46 2.21 0.90
CA GLU A 97 -17.69 1.07 0.38
C GLU A 97 -16.98 0.32 1.52
N LEU A 98 -16.36 1.06 2.45
CA LEU A 98 -15.66 0.49 3.60
C LEU A 98 -16.62 -0.24 4.56
N LEU A 99 -17.83 0.27 4.75
CA LEU A 99 -18.86 -0.35 5.60
C LEU A 99 -19.29 -1.76 5.13
N LYS A 100 -19.02 -2.10 3.87
CA LYS A 100 -19.31 -3.44 3.31
C LYS A 100 -18.21 -4.46 3.60
N SER A 101 -17.11 -4.03 4.20
CA SER A 101 -15.98 -4.88 4.61
C SER A 101 -16.00 -5.11 6.12
N ASP A 102 -15.09 -5.91 6.63
CA ASP A 102 -14.88 -6.18 8.05
C ASP A 102 -13.83 -5.23 8.70
N ILE A 103 -13.72 -4.01 8.14
CA ILE A 103 -12.87 -2.95 8.72
C ILE A 103 -13.27 -2.66 10.17
N ALA A 104 -12.32 -2.39 11.04
CA ALA A 104 -12.60 -2.06 12.44
C ALA A 104 -13.42 -0.76 12.55
N ASP A 105 -14.43 -0.75 13.42
CA ASP A 105 -15.37 0.39 13.58
C ASP A 105 -14.66 1.71 13.87
N TYR A 106 -13.65 1.69 14.74
CA TYR A 106 -12.87 2.90 15.07
C TYR A 106 -12.06 3.43 13.86
N ALA A 107 -11.59 2.53 13.01
CA ALA A 107 -10.88 2.92 11.79
C ALA A 107 -11.86 3.48 10.75
N LEU A 108 -13.04 2.88 10.62
CA LEU A 108 -14.11 3.40 9.77
C LEU A 108 -14.52 4.81 10.19
N GLU A 109 -14.68 5.09 11.49
CA GLU A 109 -15.01 6.42 12.00
C GLU A 109 -13.91 7.45 11.67
N ALA A 110 -12.63 7.09 11.85
CA ALA A 110 -11.52 7.96 11.50
C ALA A 110 -11.44 8.23 9.98
N LEU A 111 -11.65 7.20 9.14
CA LEU A 111 -11.66 7.34 7.69
C LEU A 111 -12.87 8.12 7.18
N ARG A 112 -14.01 8.05 7.86
CA ARG A 112 -15.19 8.89 7.56
C ARG A 112 -14.91 10.38 7.76
N ALA A 113 -14.11 10.71 8.78
CA ALA A 113 -13.68 12.09 9.04
C ALA A 113 -12.47 12.53 8.18
N SER A 114 -11.91 11.65 7.37
CA SER A 114 -10.72 11.89 6.57
C SER A 114 -10.92 13.01 5.55
N ARG A 115 -9.91 13.90 5.47
CA ARG A 115 -9.82 14.96 4.47
C ARG A 115 -8.94 14.59 3.27
N VAL A 116 -8.38 13.39 3.25
CA VAL A 116 -7.51 12.93 2.15
C VAL A 116 -8.30 12.90 0.85
N ARG A 117 -7.79 13.62 -0.14
CA ARG A 117 -8.37 13.74 -1.50
C ARG A 117 -7.42 13.26 -2.58
N THR A 118 -6.12 13.24 -2.29
CA THR A 118 -5.10 12.80 -3.23
C THR A 118 -4.19 11.79 -2.56
N VAL A 119 -4.07 10.60 -3.14
CA VAL A 119 -3.14 9.58 -2.68
C VAL A 119 -2.10 9.35 -3.78
N TYR A 120 -0.82 9.46 -3.43
CA TYR A 120 0.29 9.15 -4.31
C TYR A 120 0.83 7.76 -3.98
N VAL A 121 0.99 6.91 -4.98
CA VAL A 121 1.71 5.63 -4.87
C VAL A 121 3.03 5.77 -5.59
N LEU A 122 4.14 5.67 -4.86
CA LEU A 122 5.47 6.02 -5.33
C LEU A 122 6.33 4.77 -5.53
N GLY A 123 6.82 4.57 -6.74
CA GLY A 123 7.70 3.47 -7.10
C GLY A 123 9.06 3.94 -7.63
N ARG A 124 10.16 3.50 -6.99
CA ARG A 124 11.51 3.81 -7.48
C ARG A 124 11.87 3.09 -8.77
N ARG A 125 11.15 2.03 -9.11
CA ARG A 125 11.30 1.27 -10.36
C ARG A 125 10.16 1.56 -11.32
N GLY A 126 10.30 1.09 -12.55
CA GLY A 126 9.30 1.24 -13.59
C GLY A 126 8.11 0.27 -13.45
N PRO A 127 7.12 0.40 -14.34
CA PRO A 127 5.90 -0.41 -14.33
C PRO A 127 6.16 -1.92 -14.52
N VAL A 128 7.21 -2.30 -15.26
CA VAL A 128 7.61 -3.70 -15.47
C VAL A 128 8.00 -4.37 -14.15
N GLN A 129 8.61 -3.64 -13.22
CA GLN A 129 9.05 -4.16 -11.93
C GLN A 129 8.01 -3.94 -10.80
N ALA A 130 6.80 -3.51 -11.12
CA ALA A 130 5.72 -3.38 -10.14
C ALA A 130 5.35 -4.77 -9.58
N ALA A 131 5.27 -4.86 -8.24
CA ALA A 131 5.08 -6.13 -7.54
C ALA A 131 3.61 -6.41 -7.18
N PHE A 132 2.70 -5.46 -7.38
CA PHE A 132 1.27 -5.72 -7.22
C PHE A 132 0.73 -6.67 -8.30
N THR A 133 -0.35 -7.38 -7.98
CA THR A 133 -1.01 -8.33 -8.89
C THR A 133 -2.01 -7.64 -9.83
N ASN A 134 -2.39 -8.31 -10.93
CA ASN A 134 -3.37 -7.79 -11.87
C ASN A 134 -4.77 -7.60 -11.26
N PRO A 135 -5.29 -8.50 -10.41
CA PRO A 135 -6.53 -8.25 -9.70
C PRO A 135 -6.51 -6.96 -8.89
N GLU A 136 -5.46 -6.76 -8.07
CA GLU A 136 -5.30 -5.59 -7.21
C GLU A 136 -5.32 -4.28 -8.01
N ILE A 137 -4.53 -4.19 -9.08
CA ILE A 137 -4.49 -2.96 -9.88
C ILE A 137 -5.78 -2.73 -10.68
N LYS A 138 -6.54 -3.77 -11.06
CA LYS A 138 -7.85 -3.61 -11.70
C LYS A 138 -8.89 -3.07 -10.74
N GLU A 139 -8.96 -3.61 -9.51
CA GLU A 139 -9.90 -3.13 -8.49
C GLU A 139 -9.74 -1.64 -8.19
N VAL A 140 -8.51 -1.11 -8.30
CA VAL A 140 -8.25 0.32 -8.16
C VAL A 140 -9.04 1.14 -9.18
N GLY A 141 -9.14 0.68 -10.43
CA GLY A 141 -9.90 1.36 -11.50
C GLY A 141 -11.41 1.25 -11.36
N GLU A 142 -11.89 0.31 -10.53
CA GLU A 142 -13.32 0.04 -10.30
C GLU A 142 -13.90 0.89 -9.15
N MET A 143 -13.05 1.61 -8.39
CA MET A 143 -13.52 2.49 -7.30
C MET A 143 -14.40 3.62 -7.85
N ALA A 144 -15.59 3.78 -7.26
CA ALA A 144 -16.63 4.65 -7.79
C ALA A 144 -16.24 6.14 -7.84
N ASP A 145 -15.58 6.62 -6.78
CA ASP A 145 -15.32 8.06 -6.55
C ASP A 145 -13.83 8.44 -6.65
N VAL A 146 -13.07 7.70 -7.48
CA VAL A 146 -11.62 7.88 -7.61
C VAL A 146 -11.20 8.00 -9.07
N ASP A 147 -10.54 9.08 -9.44
CA ASP A 147 -9.79 9.19 -10.69
C ASP A 147 -8.41 8.55 -10.50
N VAL A 148 -8.12 7.52 -11.27
CA VAL A 148 -6.80 6.87 -11.31
C VAL A 148 -5.95 7.55 -12.37
N ILE A 149 -4.81 8.08 -11.96
CA ILE A 149 -3.93 8.88 -12.80
C ILE A 149 -2.55 8.24 -12.85
N VAL A 150 -2.04 8.05 -14.06
CA VAL A 150 -0.66 7.59 -14.29
C VAL A 150 -0.04 8.52 -15.32
N PRO A 151 1.08 9.21 -15.04
CA PRO A 151 1.72 10.06 -16.04
C PRO A 151 2.16 9.23 -17.27
N PRO A 152 1.76 9.58 -18.50
CA PRO A 152 2.07 8.77 -19.69
C PRO A 152 3.57 8.54 -19.89
N ALA A 153 4.40 9.53 -19.57
CA ALA A 153 5.86 9.41 -19.69
C ALA A 153 6.46 8.32 -18.78
N GLU A 154 5.82 8.04 -17.62
CA GLU A 154 6.31 7.07 -16.62
C GLU A 154 5.91 5.61 -16.92
N VAL A 155 5.02 5.40 -17.89
CA VAL A 155 4.61 4.07 -18.39
C VAL A 155 5.01 3.82 -19.84
N THR A 156 5.68 4.79 -20.46
CA THR A 156 6.37 4.59 -21.72
C THR A 156 7.66 3.83 -21.44
N LEU A 157 7.74 2.58 -21.93
CA LEU A 157 8.87 1.72 -21.62
C LEU A 157 10.12 2.18 -22.40
N ASP A 158 11.22 2.31 -21.67
CA ASP A 158 12.54 2.45 -22.31
C ASP A 158 12.98 1.12 -22.95
N PRO A 159 13.99 1.13 -23.84
CA PRO A 159 14.42 -0.08 -24.55
C PRO A 159 14.84 -1.25 -23.65
N LEU A 160 15.39 -0.98 -22.45
CA LEU A 160 15.81 -2.03 -21.52
C LEU A 160 14.60 -2.64 -20.82
N SER A 161 13.66 -1.82 -20.39
CA SER A 161 12.40 -2.28 -19.78
C SER A 161 11.55 -3.06 -20.78
N GLN A 162 11.53 -2.64 -22.05
CA GLN A 162 10.85 -3.39 -23.11
C GLN A 162 11.53 -4.74 -23.36
N ALA A 163 12.85 -4.78 -23.45
CA ALA A 163 13.61 -6.02 -23.60
C ALA A 163 13.45 -6.97 -22.43
N GLU A 164 13.33 -6.45 -21.20
CA GLU A 164 13.02 -7.24 -19.99
C GLU A 164 11.64 -7.86 -20.09
N LEU A 165 10.63 -7.08 -20.48
CA LEU A 165 9.26 -7.53 -20.66
C LEU A 165 9.19 -8.65 -21.72
N ASP A 166 9.81 -8.45 -22.88
CA ASP A 166 9.82 -9.41 -23.99
C ASP A 166 10.54 -10.72 -23.60
N ARG A 167 11.68 -10.61 -22.92
CA ARG A 167 12.48 -11.78 -22.47
C ARG A 167 11.74 -12.65 -21.48
N ASN A 168 10.99 -12.05 -20.55
CA ASN A 168 10.25 -12.80 -19.54
C ASN A 168 9.08 -13.57 -20.15
N ASN A 169 8.52 -13.13 -21.28
CA ASN A 169 7.37 -13.74 -21.96
C ASN A 169 6.22 -14.12 -21.01
N ASP A 170 6.02 -13.30 -19.96
CA ASP A 170 5.02 -13.50 -18.93
C ASP A 170 3.76 -12.68 -19.25
N ARG A 171 2.69 -13.37 -19.62
CA ARG A 171 1.39 -12.75 -19.91
C ARG A 171 0.83 -11.92 -18.77
N THR A 172 1.12 -12.32 -17.52
CA THR A 172 0.68 -11.59 -16.34
C THR A 172 1.38 -10.23 -16.26
N LEU A 173 2.67 -10.22 -16.56
CA LEU A 173 3.47 -9.00 -16.58
C LEU A 173 3.06 -8.06 -17.73
N PHE A 174 2.86 -8.61 -18.94
CA PHE A 174 2.32 -7.84 -20.07
C PHE A 174 0.99 -7.18 -19.70
N ARG A 175 0.06 -7.95 -19.13
CA ARG A 175 -1.27 -7.41 -18.75
C ARG A 175 -1.19 -6.32 -17.70
N LYS A 176 -0.27 -6.42 -16.75
CA LYS A 176 -0.03 -5.38 -15.75
C LYS A 176 0.38 -4.05 -16.39
N VAL A 177 1.35 -4.10 -17.29
CA VAL A 177 1.83 -2.92 -18.02
C VAL A 177 0.71 -2.31 -18.87
N GLU A 178 -0.07 -3.14 -19.58
CA GLU A 178 -1.22 -2.69 -20.35
C GLU A 178 -2.24 -1.94 -19.51
N ILE A 179 -2.61 -2.47 -18.32
CA ILE A 179 -3.55 -1.82 -17.41
C ILE A 179 -3.04 -0.43 -17.00
N LEU A 180 -1.76 -0.31 -16.65
CA LEU A 180 -1.17 0.98 -16.27
C LEU A 180 -1.15 1.96 -17.47
N GLN A 181 -0.88 1.46 -18.66
CA GLN A 181 -0.95 2.27 -19.90
C GLN A 181 -2.39 2.64 -20.27
N GLU A 182 -3.37 1.79 -19.98
CA GLU A 182 -4.79 2.12 -20.11
C GLU A 182 -5.14 3.30 -19.19
N TYR A 183 -4.75 3.24 -17.90
CA TYR A 183 -4.96 4.35 -16.96
C TYR A 183 -4.28 5.65 -17.39
N ALA A 184 -3.08 5.56 -17.97
CA ALA A 184 -2.38 6.73 -18.47
C ALA A 184 -3.04 7.43 -19.67
N ARG A 185 -3.97 6.74 -20.38
CA ARG A 185 -4.74 7.30 -21.51
C ARG A 185 -6.06 7.90 -21.07
N HIS A 186 -6.52 7.60 -19.84
CA HIS A 186 -7.78 8.12 -19.35
C HIS A 186 -7.60 9.54 -18.83
N GLU A 187 -8.47 10.44 -19.30
CA GLU A 187 -8.57 11.79 -18.75
C GLU A 187 -9.31 11.74 -17.41
N PRO A 188 -8.84 12.47 -16.37
CA PRO A 188 -9.56 12.60 -15.12
C PRO A 188 -10.99 13.12 -15.33
N THR A 189 -11.94 12.53 -14.66
CA THR A 189 -13.37 12.88 -14.80
C THR A 189 -13.86 13.87 -13.75
N GLY A 190 -12.97 14.31 -12.83
CA GLY A 190 -13.29 15.26 -11.76
C GLY A 190 -13.95 14.60 -10.56
N LYS A 191 -13.67 13.33 -10.30
CA LYS A 191 -14.13 12.62 -9.11
C LYS A 191 -13.55 13.25 -7.83
N ALA A 192 -14.18 13.00 -6.68
CA ALA A 192 -13.82 13.62 -5.42
C ALA A 192 -12.42 13.25 -4.92
N ARG A 193 -11.90 12.12 -5.35
CA ARG A 193 -10.56 11.64 -4.98
C ARG A 193 -9.71 11.32 -6.19
N ARG A 194 -8.39 11.38 -6.00
CA ARG A 194 -7.38 11.04 -7.01
C ARG A 194 -6.39 10.05 -6.44
N LEU A 195 -6.13 8.99 -7.18
CA LEU A 195 -5.05 8.04 -6.91
C LEU A 195 -4.02 8.17 -8.02
N ILE A 196 -2.83 8.65 -7.67
CA ILE A 196 -1.78 9.00 -8.62
C ILE A 196 -0.62 8.03 -8.46
N PHE A 197 -0.38 7.21 -9.48
CA PHE A 197 0.81 6.36 -9.52
C PHE A 197 1.98 7.16 -10.09
N ARG A 198 3.11 7.07 -9.43
CA ARG A 198 4.36 7.66 -9.89
C ARG A 198 5.42 6.56 -9.94
N PHE A 199 6.05 6.42 -11.08
CA PHE A 199 7.14 5.48 -11.31
C PHE A 199 8.46 6.23 -11.48
N LEU A 200 9.58 5.51 -11.25
CA LEU A 200 10.94 6.04 -11.37
C LEU A 200 11.20 7.25 -10.45
N VAL A 201 10.49 7.29 -9.32
CA VAL A 201 10.66 8.31 -8.29
C VAL A 201 11.00 7.66 -6.94
N SER A 202 11.84 8.32 -6.17
CA SER A 202 12.24 7.83 -4.84
C SER A 202 12.30 8.99 -3.86
N PRO A 203 11.67 8.87 -2.68
CA PRO A 203 11.84 9.86 -1.64
C PRO A 203 13.30 10.01 -1.23
N THR A 204 13.75 11.24 -1.07
CA THR A 204 15.10 11.59 -0.63
C THR A 204 15.11 12.28 0.72
N GLU A 205 14.00 12.89 1.11
CA GLU A 205 13.86 13.60 2.38
C GLU A 205 12.39 13.84 2.70
N LEU A 206 12.02 13.72 3.99
CA LEU A 206 10.77 14.26 4.52
C LEU A 206 11.06 15.55 5.29
N ILE A 207 10.33 16.61 4.98
CA ILE A 207 10.51 17.93 5.56
C ILE A 207 9.31 18.20 6.47
N GLY A 208 9.60 18.47 7.74
CA GLY A 208 8.60 18.79 8.76
C GLY A 208 8.18 20.26 8.74
N ASP A 209 7.04 20.53 9.35
CA ASP A 209 6.64 21.87 9.76
C ASP A 209 7.27 22.26 11.12
N GLU A 210 6.90 23.41 11.66
CA GLU A 210 7.37 23.92 12.96
C GLU A 210 6.97 23.02 14.16
N ARG A 211 6.00 22.10 13.96
CA ARG A 211 5.53 21.15 14.97
C ARG A 211 6.16 19.77 14.83
N GLY A 212 7.06 19.59 13.86
CA GLY A 212 7.68 18.30 13.55
C GLY A 212 6.74 17.32 12.82
N GLN A 213 5.68 17.84 12.19
CA GLN A 213 4.75 17.05 11.36
C GLN A 213 5.24 17.07 9.91
N VAL A 214 5.18 15.96 9.21
CA VAL A 214 5.52 15.89 7.77
C VAL A 214 4.64 16.86 7.00
N LYS A 215 5.29 17.78 6.27
CA LYS A 215 4.65 18.77 5.41
C LYS A 215 4.96 18.55 3.94
N THR A 216 6.15 18.11 3.63
CA THR A 216 6.63 17.95 2.25
C THR A 216 7.52 16.72 2.14
N MET A 217 7.41 16.03 1.03
CA MET A 217 8.32 14.95 0.63
C MET A 217 9.10 15.43 -0.61
N ARG A 218 10.41 15.32 -0.54
CA ARG A 218 11.29 15.54 -1.70
C ARG A 218 11.51 14.22 -2.43
N LEU A 219 11.36 14.23 -3.76
CA LEU A 219 11.58 13.10 -4.64
C LEU A 219 12.84 13.29 -5.49
#